data_f3fd497c9e29ee743e2249fc88b8e63f
#
_entry.id   f3fd497c9e29ee743e2249fc88b8e63f
#
_cell.length_a   1.000
_cell.length_b   1.000
_cell.length_c   1.000
_cell.angle_alpha   90.00
_cell.angle_beta   90.00
_cell.angle_gamma   90.00
#
_symmetry.space_group_name_H-M   'P 1'
#
loop_
_entity.id
_entity.type
_entity.pdbx_description
1 polymer ?
#
loop_
_entity_poly.entity_id
_entity_poly.type
_entity_poly.pdbx_seq_one_letter_code
_entity_poly.pdbx_strand_id
1 'polypeptide(L)'
;MSKVVLVNPANAAVGYSVITPRWLFVIAGATPTEFAGDPIIVDEPVVAFNPQDVGPGDIVGVGIHTGNCRPGYRVVREAKKRGATVIVGGVHATVFPEEPLEMGADAVVKGNADIIWKEILEDAHLGRLKKVYDGGRVPGELMAKARWDLLDSNKYLMGCIQTVAGCPENCSFCSVWVTDGRTPRLHLNEQIIAEANELHAMGFRYVFFSDDNFTPATHARIARETNAATRANLERVREDRLKLFDEYDRLGPPTLYGFTQMTAECNSDDEYMDAMYSKMRLRGALIGVESFTEEGLRNVNKTWNPVGQKMAEAIQKIQSHGIMVLASIIGGLESDTLSTLKTMRQFANISGTAFAQFPLYSVYPGTKDYHEMIRDWKNRDQANYVPKHAVQIVREKYWLDYDHTDVAVKHPSIASDDLMKEAQESWSNFYSIKEILARTRSGPMSSLPLAAKIFYAVACRVFASLYPGGIAADNVRKTRLGIIPRLSMRAAMRVARRDYDWGIRPQRREVIEEIIDMAA
;
A
#
# COMPACT_ATOMS: atom_id res chain seq x y z
N MET A 1 -1.81 34.96 -12.66
CA MET A 1 -0.96 33.80 -13.06
C MET A 1 -1.82 32.56 -12.90
N SER A 2 -1.74 31.64 -13.84
CA SER A 2 -2.37 30.32 -13.73
C SER A 2 -1.76 29.53 -12.56
N LYS A 3 -2.57 28.79 -11.83
CA LYS A 3 -2.12 27.95 -10.70
C LYS A 3 -2.01 26.50 -11.16
N VAL A 4 -1.13 25.74 -10.50
CA VAL A 4 -1.13 24.29 -10.54
C VAL A 4 -1.64 23.78 -9.19
N VAL A 5 -2.70 22.99 -9.20
CA VAL A 5 -3.31 22.39 -7.99
C VAL A 5 -3.20 20.87 -8.11
N LEU A 6 -2.54 20.23 -7.17
CA LEU A 6 -2.35 18.78 -7.15
C LEU A 6 -3.28 18.16 -6.09
N VAL A 7 -4.13 17.22 -6.50
CA VAL A 7 -5.20 16.69 -5.65
C VAL A 7 -5.06 15.18 -5.46
N ASN A 8 -4.93 14.73 -4.20
CA ASN A 8 -5.14 13.35 -3.80
C ASN A 8 -6.59 13.19 -3.35
N PRO A 9 -7.48 12.57 -4.15
CA PRO A 9 -8.91 12.57 -3.87
C PRO A 9 -9.29 11.56 -2.78
N ALA A 10 -10.31 11.94 -1.97
CA ALA A 10 -10.93 11.05 -0.98
C ALA A 10 -12.43 11.32 -0.83
N ASN A 11 -13.14 10.39 -0.18
CA ASN A 11 -14.57 10.52 0.08
C ASN A 11 -14.91 11.53 1.20
N ALA A 12 -13.97 11.79 2.11
CA ALA A 12 -14.17 12.70 3.23
C ALA A 12 -12.86 13.27 3.75
N ALA A 13 -12.88 14.53 4.14
CA ALA A 13 -11.80 15.18 4.88
C ALA A 13 -12.02 15.00 6.38
N VAL A 14 -11.04 14.40 7.04
CA VAL A 14 -11.06 14.17 8.50
C VAL A 14 -10.06 15.06 9.26
N GLY A 15 -9.24 15.81 8.52
CA GLY A 15 -8.29 16.78 9.06
C GLY A 15 -6.88 16.24 9.34
N TYR A 16 -6.62 14.95 9.03
CA TYR A 16 -5.32 14.30 9.17
C TYR A 16 -5.25 13.03 8.30
N SER A 17 -4.05 12.53 8.06
CA SER A 17 -3.82 11.25 7.38
C SER A 17 -2.77 10.41 8.12
N VAL A 18 -2.76 9.11 7.87
CA VAL A 18 -1.77 8.19 8.47
C VAL A 18 -0.43 8.33 7.77
N ILE A 19 -0.41 8.30 6.45
CA ILE A 19 0.80 8.32 5.62
C ILE A 19 0.74 9.53 4.70
N THR A 20 1.87 10.22 4.51
CA THR A 20 1.96 11.32 3.55
C THR A 20 1.82 10.77 2.12
N PRO A 21 1.01 11.38 1.25
CA PRO A 21 0.90 10.99 -0.15
C PRO A 21 2.11 11.51 -0.95
N ARG A 22 3.23 10.77 -0.90
CA ARG A 22 4.52 11.18 -1.47
C ARG A 22 4.42 11.64 -2.91
N TRP A 23 3.59 11.01 -3.74
CA TRP A 23 3.45 11.33 -5.14
C TRP A 23 3.03 12.80 -5.40
N LEU A 24 2.21 13.40 -4.53
CA LEU A 24 1.85 14.84 -4.63
C LEU A 24 3.09 15.72 -4.59
N PHE A 25 4.00 15.43 -3.66
CA PHE A 25 5.23 16.20 -3.43
C PHE A 25 6.28 15.92 -4.50
N VAL A 26 6.27 14.71 -5.10
CA VAL A 26 7.12 14.38 -6.26
C VAL A 26 6.68 15.16 -7.50
N ILE A 27 5.38 15.19 -7.81
CA ILE A 27 4.85 16.00 -8.92
C ILE A 27 5.04 17.51 -8.65
N ALA A 28 4.93 17.94 -7.38
CA ALA A 28 5.28 19.30 -7.00
C ALA A 28 6.75 19.61 -7.27
N GLY A 29 7.66 18.66 -7.03
CA GLY A 29 9.08 18.77 -7.36
C GLY A 29 9.37 18.88 -8.86
N ALA A 30 8.54 18.22 -9.66
CA ALA A 30 8.59 18.29 -11.12
C ALA A 30 7.89 19.53 -11.71
N THR A 31 7.18 20.32 -10.90
CA THR A 31 6.47 21.52 -11.34
C THR A 31 7.42 22.72 -11.39
N PRO A 32 7.70 23.29 -12.58
CA PRO A 32 8.55 24.46 -12.69
C PRO A 32 7.86 25.69 -12.07
N THR A 33 8.52 26.35 -11.14
CA THR A 33 7.99 27.53 -10.43
C THR A 33 7.78 28.75 -11.32
N GLU A 34 8.50 28.85 -12.43
CA GLU A 34 8.35 29.90 -13.43
C GLU A 34 7.00 29.91 -14.14
N PHE A 35 6.27 28.75 -14.19
CA PHE A 35 4.94 28.68 -14.83
C PHE A 35 3.82 29.20 -13.94
N ALA A 36 3.86 28.86 -12.63
CA ALA A 36 2.71 29.06 -11.78
C ALA A 36 3.05 29.35 -10.30
N GLY A 37 4.32 29.55 -9.98
CA GLY A 37 4.79 29.55 -8.60
C GLY A 37 4.76 28.16 -7.97
N ASP A 38 4.74 28.09 -6.66
CA ASP A 38 4.63 26.80 -5.97
C ASP A 38 3.24 26.17 -6.19
N PRO A 39 3.17 24.86 -6.49
CA PRO A 39 1.90 24.17 -6.65
C PRO A 39 1.14 24.10 -5.33
N ILE A 40 -0.19 24.20 -5.41
CA ILE A 40 -1.09 24.04 -4.27
C ILE A 40 -1.34 22.55 -4.05
N ILE A 41 -1.05 22.06 -2.86
CA ILE A 41 -1.25 20.66 -2.47
C ILE A 41 -2.59 20.49 -1.78
N VAL A 42 -3.44 19.63 -2.31
CA VAL A 42 -4.74 19.24 -1.74
C VAL A 42 -4.75 17.73 -1.49
N ASP A 43 -4.54 17.34 -0.25
CA ASP A 43 -4.75 15.96 0.21
C ASP A 43 -6.14 15.89 0.86
N GLU A 44 -7.14 15.33 0.15
CA GLU A 44 -8.54 15.39 0.61
C GLU A 44 -8.81 14.67 1.95
N PRO A 45 -8.10 13.62 2.38
CA PRO A 45 -8.19 13.17 3.77
C PRO A 45 -7.91 14.27 4.80
N VAL A 46 -7.06 15.23 4.47
CA VAL A 46 -6.67 16.35 5.34
C VAL A 46 -7.56 17.58 5.13
N VAL A 47 -7.70 18.02 3.87
CA VAL A 47 -8.47 19.21 3.49
C VAL A 47 -9.23 18.95 2.20
N ALA A 48 -10.53 19.17 2.20
CA ALA A 48 -11.36 18.95 1.01
C ALA A 48 -10.96 19.90 -0.13
N PHE A 49 -11.00 19.39 -1.37
CA PHE A 49 -10.89 20.24 -2.55
C PHE A 49 -12.05 21.25 -2.60
N ASN A 50 -11.70 22.52 -2.70
CA ASN A 50 -12.68 23.59 -2.85
C ASN A 50 -12.68 24.07 -4.31
N PRO A 51 -13.74 23.79 -5.10
CA PRO A 51 -13.78 24.19 -6.50
C PRO A 51 -13.80 25.72 -6.73
N GLN A 52 -14.06 26.52 -5.69
CA GLN A 52 -13.98 27.99 -5.81
C GLN A 52 -12.52 28.49 -5.90
N ASP A 53 -11.56 27.67 -5.53
CA ASP A 53 -10.13 28.03 -5.56
C ASP A 53 -9.50 27.88 -6.95
N VAL A 54 -10.25 27.36 -7.94
CA VAL A 54 -9.76 27.18 -9.31
C VAL A 54 -10.68 27.83 -10.33
N GLY A 55 -10.12 28.19 -11.48
CA GLY A 55 -10.83 28.86 -12.56
C GLY A 55 -10.16 28.68 -13.93
N PRO A 56 -10.61 29.43 -14.96
CA PRO A 56 -10.02 29.37 -16.30
C PRO A 56 -8.52 29.69 -16.26
N GLY A 57 -7.74 28.87 -16.97
CA GLY A 57 -6.28 28.95 -17.02
C GLY A 57 -5.55 28.18 -15.93
N ASP A 58 -6.22 27.77 -14.84
CA ASP A 58 -5.60 26.92 -13.82
C ASP A 58 -5.52 25.46 -14.30
N ILE A 59 -4.53 24.73 -13.79
CA ILE A 59 -4.31 23.31 -14.08
C ILE A 59 -4.53 22.52 -12.79
N VAL A 60 -5.39 21.48 -12.86
CA VAL A 60 -5.67 20.58 -11.73
C VAL A 60 -5.15 19.18 -12.08
N GLY A 61 -4.09 18.75 -11.38
CA GLY A 61 -3.55 17.40 -11.45
C GLY A 61 -4.22 16.48 -10.41
N VAL A 62 -4.85 15.40 -10.85
CA VAL A 62 -5.58 14.47 -9.97
C VAL A 62 -4.95 13.09 -10.05
N GLY A 63 -4.48 12.54 -8.93
CA GLY A 63 -3.91 11.19 -8.87
C GLY A 63 -4.94 10.18 -8.39
N ILE A 64 -5.23 9.15 -9.19
CA ILE A 64 -6.22 8.14 -8.86
C ILE A 64 -5.65 6.72 -8.85
N HIS A 65 -6.14 5.93 -7.90
CA HIS A 65 -6.14 4.48 -7.94
C HIS A 65 -7.58 3.97 -7.99
N THR A 66 -7.80 2.68 -8.20
CA THR A 66 -9.17 2.14 -8.38
C THR A 66 -10.07 2.45 -7.18
N GLY A 67 -9.55 2.40 -5.96
CA GLY A 67 -10.32 2.66 -4.74
C GLY A 67 -10.77 4.12 -4.57
N ASN A 68 -10.07 5.11 -5.15
CA ASN A 68 -10.43 6.52 -5.05
C ASN A 68 -10.82 7.19 -6.38
N CYS A 69 -11.05 6.40 -7.44
CA CYS A 69 -11.42 6.95 -8.75
C CYS A 69 -12.74 7.75 -8.70
N ARG A 70 -13.74 7.29 -7.94
CA ARG A 70 -15.03 8.02 -7.79
C ARG A 70 -14.87 9.42 -7.20
N PRO A 71 -14.25 9.62 -6.03
CA PRO A 71 -13.94 10.97 -5.56
C PRO A 71 -13.02 11.73 -6.52
N GLY A 72 -12.08 11.07 -7.20
CA GLY A 72 -11.26 11.68 -8.24
C GLY A 72 -12.12 12.24 -9.39
N TYR A 73 -13.07 11.49 -9.90
CA TYR A 73 -14.00 11.96 -10.94
C TYR A 73 -14.96 13.04 -10.46
N ARG A 74 -15.26 13.11 -9.16
CA ARG A 74 -15.94 14.27 -8.58
C ARG A 74 -15.08 15.52 -8.72
N VAL A 75 -13.81 15.46 -8.32
CA VAL A 75 -12.85 16.58 -8.46
C VAL A 75 -12.74 17.00 -9.94
N VAL A 76 -12.59 16.05 -10.87
CA VAL A 76 -12.56 16.32 -12.32
C VAL A 76 -13.78 17.16 -12.74
N ARG A 77 -15.00 16.70 -12.44
CA ARG A 77 -16.23 17.40 -12.82
C ARG A 77 -16.37 18.77 -12.20
N GLU A 78 -15.99 18.92 -10.93
CA GLU A 78 -16.06 20.20 -10.21
C GLU A 78 -15.04 21.21 -10.77
N ALA A 79 -13.81 20.81 -11.01
CA ALA A 79 -12.78 21.65 -11.62
C ALA A 79 -13.14 22.06 -13.08
N LYS A 80 -13.65 21.11 -13.87
CA LYS A 80 -14.13 21.39 -15.25
C LYS A 80 -15.27 22.40 -15.28
N LYS A 81 -16.23 22.36 -14.35
CA LYS A 81 -17.30 23.35 -14.24
C LYS A 81 -16.76 24.77 -13.96
N ARG A 82 -15.58 24.89 -13.40
CA ARG A 82 -14.88 26.15 -13.14
C ARG A 82 -14.01 26.62 -14.32
N GLY A 83 -13.92 25.84 -15.37
CA GLY A 83 -13.12 26.15 -16.57
C GLY A 83 -11.62 25.79 -16.42
N ALA A 84 -11.23 25.06 -15.39
CA ALA A 84 -9.86 24.60 -15.23
C ALA A 84 -9.51 23.50 -16.24
N THR A 85 -8.23 23.38 -16.58
CA THR A 85 -7.67 22.24 -17.31
C THR A 85 -7.39 21.12 -16.32
N VAL A 86 -7.90 19.90 -16.58
CA VAL A 86 -7.78 18.78 -15.67
C VAL A 86 -6.96 17.65 -16.27
N ILE A 87 -5.90 17.25 -15.58
CA ILE A 87 -4.98 16.18 -15.96
C ILE A 87 -5.08 15.07 -14.90
N VAL A 88 -5.34 13.84 -15.33
CA VAL A 88 -5.49 12.70 -14.42
C VAL A 88 -4.34 11.72 -14.61
N GLY A 89 -3.72 11.32 -13.51
CA GLY A 89 -2.65 10.31 -13.46
C GLY A 89 -2.89 9.25 -12.38
N GLY A 90 -1.88 8.45 -12.12
CA GLY A 90 -1.88 7.40 -11.10
C GLY A 90 -2.16 6.00 -11.66
N VAL A 91 -2.17 5.01 -10.76
CA VAL A 91 -2.24 3.59 -11.14
C VAL A 91 -3.48 3.27 -11.99
N HIS A 92 -4.65 3.77 -11.59
CA HIS A 92 -5.89 3.50 -12.33
C HIS A 92 -5.86 4.11 -13.73
N ALA A 93 -5.42 5.36 -13.85
CA ALA A 93 -5.26 6.05 -15.13
C ALA A 93 -4.20 5.38 -16.03
N THR A 94 -3.18 4.75 -15.45
CA THR A 94 -2.17 4.00 -16.20
C THR A 94 -2.75 2.74 -16.85
N VAL A 95 -3.59 2.00 -16.13
CA VAL A 95 -4.17 0.73 -16.62
C VAL A 95 -5.48 0.90 -17.39
N PHE A 96 -6.16 2.04 -17.20
CA PHE A 96 -7.47 2.34 -17.82
C PHE A 96 -7.54 3.81 -18.27
N PRO A 97 -6.68 4.24 -19.24
CA PRO A 97 -6.55 5.67 -19.59
C PRO A 97 -7.79 6.28 -20.24
N GLU A 98 -8.65 5.47 -20.85
CA GLU A 98 -9.86 5.93 -21.52
C GLU A 98 -10.91 6.44 -20.51
N GLU A 99 -11.02 5.80 -19.35
CA GLU A 99 -12.09 6.11 -18.38
C GLU A 99 -12.00 7.54 -17.80
N PRO A 100 -10.82 8.05 -17.36
CA PRO A 100 -10.75 9.45 -16.95
C PRO A 100 -11.11 10.44 -18.04
N LEU A 101 -10.81 10.16 -19.32
CA LEU A 101 -11.21 11.00 -20.48
C LEU A 101 -12.74 10.98 -20.66
N GLU A 102 -13.37 9.80 -20.56
CA GLU A 102 -14.83 9.66 -20.57
C GLU A 102 -15.48 10.43 -19.41
N MET A 103 -14.80 10.52 -18.27
CA MET A 103 -15.25 11.24 -17.08
C MET A 103 -14.97 12.75 -17.12
N GLY A 104 -14.40 13.27 -18.21
CA GLY A 104 -14.24 14.69 -18.49
C GLY A 104 -12.85 15.26 -18.26
N ALA A 105 -11.82 14.44 -18.05
CA ALA A 105 -10.44 14.92 -18.00
C ALA A 105 -10.00 15.43 -19.39
N ASP A 106 -9.14 16.46 -19.40
CA ASP A 106 -8.57 16.99 -20.64
C ASP A 106 -7.43 16.12 -21.15
N ALA A 107 -6.64 15.57 -20.23
CA ALA A 107 -5.54 14.67 -20.52
C ALA A 107 -5.36 13.60 -19.44
N VAL A 108 -4.71 12.51 -19.82
CA VAL A 108 -4.33 11.40 -18.95
C VAL A 108 -2.83 11.17 -19.04
N VAL A 109 -2.22 10.88 -17.90
CA VAL A 109 -0.80 10.53 -17.79
C VAL A 109 -0.66 9.10 -17.30
N LYS A 110 0.04 8.27 -18.05
CA LYS A 110 0.42 6.90 -17.74
C LYS A 110 1.86 6.83 -17.24
N GLY A 111 2.15 5.88 -16.36
CA GLY A 111 3.51 5.63 -15.87
C GLY A 111 4.08 6.76 -15.02
N ASN A 112 5.37 7.03 -15.17
CA ASN A 112 6.10 8.04 -14.39
C ASN A 112 5.81 9.46 -14.89
N ALA A 113 4.82 10.11 -14.29
CA ALA A 113 4.39 11.46 -14.68
C ALA A 113 5.44 12.54 -14.39
N ASP A 114 6.25 12.38 -13.35
CA ASP A 114 7.22 13.35 -12.88
C ASP A 114 8.25 13.76 -13.95
N ILE A 115 8.69 12.82 -14.78
CA ILE A 115 9.69 13.10 -15.82
C ILE A 115 9.16 13.86 -17.04
N ILE A 116 7.85 13.80 -17.29
CA ILE A 116 7.19 14.46 -18.42
C ILE A 116 6.24 15.57 -17.99
N TRP A 117 6.14 15.85 -16.68
CA TRP A 117 5.19 16.81 -16.13
C TRP A 117 5.41 18.21 -16.67
N LYS A 118 6.68 18.64 -16.82
CA LYS A 118 7.01 19.93 -17.43
C LYS A 118 6.48 20.04 -18.87
N GLU A 119 6.69 19.03 -19.72
CA GLU A 119 6.15 19.00 -21.09
C GLU A 119 4.62 19.15 -21.10
N ILE A 120 3.94 18.45 -20.18
CA ILE A 120 2.47 18.50 -20.09
C ILE A 120 1.99 19.91 -19.72
N LEU A 121 2.66 20.58 -18.78
CA LEU A 121 2.34 21.96 -18.39
C LEU A 121 2.59 22.95 -19.55
N GLU A 122 3.69 22.78 -20.28
CA GLU A 122 3.99 23.58 -21.49
C GLU A 122 2.92 23.37 -22.57
N ASP A 123 2.55 22.14 -22.85
CA ASP A 123 1.51 21.82 -23.83
C ASP A 123 0.13 22.38 -23.41
N ALA A 124 -0.21 22.32 -22.11
CA ALA A 124 -1.44 22.92 -21.59
C ALA A 124 -1.44 24.44 -21.77
N HIS A 125 -0.31 25.09 -21.45
CA HIS A 125 -0.18 26.54 -21.59
C HIS A 125 -0.26 27.01 -23.07
N LEU A 126 0.28 26.23 -23.98
CA LEU A 126 0.27 26.51 -25.42
C LEU A 126 -1.00 26.05 -26.12
N GLY A 127 -1.99 25.50 -25.40
CA GLY A 127 -3.25 25.04 -25.97
C GLY A 127 -3.12 23.82 -26.90
N ARG A 128 -2.04 23.03 -26.78
CA ARG A 128 -1.76 21.84 -27.61
C ARG A 128 -1.76 20.54 -26.82
N LEU A 129 -2.51 20.49 -25.72
CA LEU A 129 -2.56 19.35 -24.82
C LEU A 129 -3.00 18.07 -25.54
N LYS A 130 -2.18 17.00 -25.45
CA LYS A 130 -2.50 15.66 -25.96
C LYS A 130 -3.50 14.98 -25.03
N LYS A 131 -4.30 14.06 -25.56
CA LYS A 131 -5.25 13.29 -24.72
C LYS A 131 -4.55 12.30 -23.79
N VAL A 132 -3.45 11.68 -24.24
CA VAL A 132 -2.69 10.70 -23.45
C VAL A 132 -1.21 11.02 -23.54
N TYR A 133 -0.55 11.04 -22.41
CA TYR A 133 0.89 11.09 -22.26
C TYR A 133 1.37 9.79 -21.62
N ASP A 134 2.58 9.33 -21.96
CA ASP A 134 3.17 8.12 -21.40
C ASP A 134 4.61 8.41 -20.93
N GLY A 135 4.79 8.50 -19.61
CA GLY A 135 6.10 8.64 -18.96
C GLY A 135 6.86 7.31 -18.83
N GLY A 136 6.22 6.21 -19.20
CA GLY A 136 6.84 4.90 -19.16
C GLY A 136 7.30 4.46 -17.77
N ARG A 137 8.30 3.57 -17.75
CA ARG A 137 9.00 3.10 -16.54
C ARG A 137 10.44 3.57 -16.63
N VAL A 138 10.86 4.41 -15.70
CA VAL A 138 12.19 5.02 -15.71
C VAL A 138 13.10 4.43 -14.65
N PRO A 139 14.43 4.46 -14.84
CA PRO A 139 15.38 4.17 -13.79
C PRO A 139 15.14 5.03 -12.56
N GLY A 140 15.38 4.45 -11.35
CA GLY A 140 15.07 5.12 -10.09
C GLY A 140 15.85 6.44 -9.88
N GLU A 141 17.05 6.55 -10.45
CA GLU A 141 17.88 7.75 -10.41
C GLU A 141 17.29 8.97 -11.16
N LEU A 142 16.34 8.74 -12.07
CA LEU A 142 15.68 9.82 -12.83
C LEU A 142 14.41 10.35 -12.15
N MET A 143 13.93 9.69 -11.11
CA MET A 143 12.72 10.11 -10.40
C MET A 143 12.93 11.43 -9.67
N ALA A 144 11.93 12.33 -9.73
CA ALA A 144 12.02 13.64 -9.10
C ALA A 144 12.02 13.55 -7.56
N LYS A 145 12.70 14.51 -6.93
CA LYS A 145 12.66 14.66 -5.47
C LYS A 145 11.31 15.21 -5.01
N ALA A 146 10.86 14.75 -3.86
CA ALA A 146 9.67 15.30 -3.23
C ALA A 146 9.94 16.69 -2.62
N ARG A 147 9.01 17.63 -2.83
CA ARG A 147 9.00 18.99 -2.23
C ARG A 147 8.37 18.95 -0.84
N TRP A 148 9.10 18.34 0.12
CA TRP A 148 8.64 18.21 1.51
C TRP A 148 8.44 19.56 2.21
N ASP A 149 9.08 20.62 1.74
CA ASP A 149 8.88 21.99 2.21
C ASP A 149 7.44 22.50 2.06
N LEU A 150 6.64 21.89 1.18
CA LEU A 150 5.21 22.18 1.01
C LEU A 150 4.31 21.36 1.96
N LEU A 151 4.87 20.50 2.79
CA LEU A 151 4.13 19.59 3.66
C LEU A 151 3.81 20.22 5.03
N ASP A 152 2.52 20.30 5.42
CA ASP A 152 2.15 20.48 6.83
C ASP A 152 2.29 19.17 7.59
N SER A 153 3.49 18.90 8.11
CA SER A 153 3.81 17.66 8.78
C SER A 153 2.88 17.34 9.96
N ASN A 154 2.27 18.34 10.60
CA ASN A 154 1.37 18.14 11.75
C ASN A 154 0.06 17.42 11.41
N LYS A 155 -0.23 17.23 10.14
CA LYS A 155 -1.43 16.54 9.67
C LYS A 155 -1.21 15.05 9.43
N TYR A 156 0.01 14.54 9.57
CA TYR A 156 0.36 13.16 9.22
C TYR A 156 1.02 12.43 10.37
N LEU A 157 0.72 11.13 10.51
CA LEU A 157 1.35 10.26 11.50
C LEU A 157 2.75 9.85 11.06
N MET A 158 2.90 9.46 9.79
CA MET A 158 4.14 8.95 9.19
C MET A 158 4.49 9.72 7.91
N GLY A 159 5.79 9.96 7.71
CA GLY A 159 6.33 10.32 6.41
C GLY A 159 6.27 9.14 5.43
N CYS A 160 6.55 9.39 4.16
CA CYS A 160 6.60 8.35 3.13
C CYS A 160 7.85 8.52 2.28
N ILE A 161 8.60 7.43 2.08
CA ILE A 161 9.79 7.38 1.20
C ILE A 161 9.62 6.17 0.29
N GLN A 162 10.13 6.25 -0.93
CA GLN A 162 10.23 5.10 -1.82
C GLN A 162 11.71 4.80 -2.07
N THR A 163 12.11 3.54 -1.95
CA THR A 163 13.50 3.10 -2.15
C THR A 163 13.64 2.18 -3.36
N VAL A 164 12.58 1.48 -3.72
CA VAL A 164 12.53 0.61 -4.90
C VAL A 164 11.13 0.59 -5.50
N ALA A 165 11.06 0.66 -6.83
CA ALA A 165 9.83 0.47 -7.61
C ALA A 165 9.92 -0.83 -8.41
N GLY A 166 8.78 -1.52 -8.57
CA GLY A 166 8.68 -2.80 -9.25
C GLY A 166 8.91 -4.00 -8.33
N CYS A 167 8.31 -5.14 -8.71
CA CYS A 167 8.35 -6.37 -7.93
C CYS A 167 8.65 -7.56 -8.85
N PRO A 168 9.63 -8.44 -8.54
CA PRO A 168 10.00 -9.55 -9.41
C PRO A 168 8.92 -10.66 -9.47
N GLU A 169 7.91 -10.58 -8.60
CA GLU A 169 6.81 -11.52 -8.54
C GLU A 169 5.74 -11.22 -9.60
N ASN A 170 4.85 -12.19 -9.83
CA ASN A 170 3.78 -12.10 -10.82
C ASN A 170 2.45 -12.65 -10.30
N CYS A 171 2.12 -12.31 -9.05
CA CYS A 171 0.84 -12.65 -8.45
C CYS A 171 -0.31 -12.16 -9.36
N SER A 172 -1.28 -13.02 -9.62
CA SER A 172 -2.28 -12.79 -10.67
C SER A 172 -3.24 -11.63 -10.38
N PHE A 173 -3.48 -11.36 -9.10
CA PHE A 173 -4.34 -10.28 -8.60
C PHE A 173 -3.63 -8.93 -8.49
N CYS A 174 -2.30 -8.89 -8.61
CA CYS A 174 -1.49 -7.71 -8.32
C CYS A 174 -1.26 -6.85 -9.56
N SER A 175 -1.46 -5.54 -9.45
CA SER A 175 -1.20 -4.58 -10.54
C SER A 175 0.25 -4.11 -10.62
N VAL A 176 1.05 -4.25 -9.57
CA VAL A 176 2.42 -3.72 -9.48
C VAL A 176 3.30 -4.16 -10.65
N TRP A 177 3.36 -5.46 -10.94
CA TRP A 177 4.19 -5.94 -12.05
C TRP A 177 3.69 -5.50 -13.43
N VAL A 178 2.42 -5.05 -13.51
CA VAL A 178 1.82 -4.47 -14.72
C VAL A 178 2.18 -2.99 -14.85
N THR A 179 2.08 -2.21 -13.77
CA THR A 179 2.36 -0.75 -13.77
C THR A 179 3.85 -0.46 -13.65
N ASP A 180 4.52 -1.06 -12.68
CA ASP A 180 5.91 -0.75 -12.32
C ASP A 180 6.93 -1.77 -12.86
N GLY A 181 6.45 -2.94 -13.29
CA GLY A 181 7.28 -3.98 -13.91
C GLY A 181 7.86 -4.97 -12.93
N ARG A 182 8.53 -5.98 -13.49
CA ARG A 182 9.13 -7.09 -12.74
C ARG A 182 10.63 -6.92 -12.45
N THR A 183 11.23 -5.88 -13.00
CA THR A 183 12.64 -5.54 -12.71
C THR A 183 12.67 -4.48 -11.62
N PRO A 184 13.21 -4.77 -10.42
CA PRO A 184 13.34 -3.78 -9.37
C PRO A 184 14.23 -2.60 -9.83
N ARG A 185 13.75 -1.38 -9.64
CA ARG A 185 14.41 -0.12 -9.99
C ARG A 185 14.71 0.64 -8.70
N LEU A 186 15.98 0.73 -8.34
CA LEU A 186 16.42 1.33 -7.09
C LEU A 186 16.54 2.85 -7.24
N HIS A 187 16.08 3.59 -6.24
CA HIS A 187 16.38 5.02 -6.09
C HIS A 187 17.84 5.21 -5.64
N LEU A 188 18.40 6.39 -5.87
CA LEU A 188 19.74 6.72 -5.40
C LEU A 188 19.79 6.77 -3.86
N ASN A 189 20.80 6.14 -3.27
CA ASN A 189 20.95 6.05 -1.81
C ASN A 189 21.00 7.45 -1.16
N GLU A 190 21.75 8.37 -1.77
CA GLU A 190 21.86 9.75 -1.28
C GLU A 190 20.51 10.49 -1.28
N GLN A 191 19.64 10.23 -2.24
CA GLN A 191 18.29 10.82 -2.27
C GLN A 191 17.41 10.25 -1.17
N ILE A 192 17.42 8.92 -0.97
CA ILE A 192 16.67 8.24 0.09
C ILE A 192 17.08 8.78 1.46
N ILE A 193 18.40 8.90 1.70
CA ILE A 193 18.96 9.37 2.97
C ILE A 193 18.64 10.85 3.18
N ALA A 194 18.71 11.66 2.13
CA ALA A 194 18.36 13.08 2.20
C ALA A 194 16.86 13.27 2.55
N GLU A 195 15.95 12.56 1.88
CA GLU A 195 14.51 12.59 2.21
C GLU A 195 14.24 12.12 3.64
N ALA A 196 14.93 11.08 4.11
CA ALA A 196 14.79 10.59 5.48
C ALA A 196 15.23 11.63 6.52
N ASN A 197 16.36 12.30 6.29
CA ASN A 197 16.86 13.36 7.18
C ASN A 197 15.92 14.57 7.19
N GLU A 198 15.38 14.95 6.03
CA GLU A 198 14.43 16.06 5.91
C GLU A 198 13.13 15.75 6.68
N LEU A 199 12.52 14.59 6.48
CA LEU A 199 11.32 14.17 7.21
C LEU A 199 11.57 14.09 8.72
N HIS A 200 12.74 13.60 9.14
CA HIS A 200 13.11 13.57 10.55
C HIS A 200 13.24 14.98 11.15
N ALA A 201 13.86 15.92 10.41
CA ALA A 201 13.96 17.32 10.82
C ALA A 201 12.59 18.00 10.93
N MET A 202 11.60 17.59 10.12
CA MET A 202 10.21 18.01 10.22
C MET A 202 9.44 17.38 11.40
N GLY A 203 10.11 16.58 12.23
CA GLY A 203 9.56 15.99 13.44
C GLY A 203 8.94 14.61 13.28
N PHE A 204 9.04 13.96 12.13
CA PHE A 204 8.63 12.56 11.99
C PHE A 204 9.59 11.64 12.77
N ARG A 205 9.03 10.58 13.33
CA ARG A 205 9.75 9.47 13.97
C ARG A 205 9.41 8.13 13.36
N TYR A 206 8.41 8.14 12.50
CA TYR A 206 7.99 6.97 11.71
C TYR A 206 7.88 7.34 10.24
N VAL A 207 8.30 6.43 9.38
CA VAL A 207 8.22 6.52 7.93
C VAL A 207 7.67 5.23 7.35
N PHE A 208 6.83 5.35 6.33
CA PHE A 208 6.43 4.22 5.51
C PHE A 208 7.32 4.18 4.26
N PHE A 209 8.08 3.10 4.10
CA PHE A 209 8.75 2.81 2.83
C PHE A 209 7.72 2.22 1.87
N SER A 210 7.23 3.04 0.94
CA SER A 210 6.16 2.69 -0.01
C SER A 210 6.66 1.86 -1.19
N ASP A 211 7.56 0.96 -0.91
CA ASP A 211 8.14 0.06 -1.90
C ASP A 211 7.14 -1.02 -2.30
N ASP A 212 7.12 -1.40 -3.54
CA ASP A 212 6.27 -2.49 -4.04
C ASP A 212 6.64 -3.84 -3.41
N ASN A 213 7.92 -4.03 -3.15
CA ASN A 213 8.48 -5.10 -2.35
C ASN A 213 9.82 -4.61 -1.77
N PHE A 214 9.88 -4.38 -0.47
CA PHE A 214 11.11 -3.90 0.18
C PHE A 214 12.26 -4.89 0.08
N THR A 215 11.97 -6.19 -0.02
CA THR A 215 12.95 -7.29 -0.13
C THR A 215 12.86 -8.02 -1.47
N PRO A 216 13.07 -7.33 -2.62
CA PRO A 216 12.82 -7.94 -3.94
C PRO A 216 13.83 -9.02 -4.31
N ALA A 217 14.96 -9.13 -3.58
CA ALA A 217 16.09 -9.99 -3.90
C ALA A 217 16.60 -10.74 -2.66
N THR A 218 15.72 -11.53 -2.01
CA THR A 218 16.10 -12.47 -0.95
C THR A 218 16.90 -13.64 -1.54
N HIS A 219 17.69 -14.33 -0.71
CA HIS A 219 18.39 -15.55 -1.15
C HIS A 219 17.41 -16.58 -1.75
N ALA A 220 16.25 -16.78 -1.14
CA ALA A 220 15.22 -17.69 -1.65
C ALA A 220 14.70 -17.25 -3.02
N ARG A 221 14.47 -15.95 -3.23
CA ARG A 221 14.03 -15.43 -4.53
C ARG A 221 15.10 -15.61 -5.61
N ILE A 222 16.35 -15.33 -5.29
CA ILE A 222 17.49 -15.50 -6.20
C ILE A 222 17.63 -16.99 -6.58
N ALA A 223 17.57 -17.89 -5.58
CA ALA A 223 17.75 -19.32 -5.79
C ALA A 223 16.69 -19.94 -6.72
N ARG A 224 15.42 -19.47 -6.67
CA ARG A 224 14.35 -19.98 -7.54
C ARG A 224 14.29 -19.32 -8.93
N GLU A 225 15.14 -18.31 -9.21
CA GLU A 225 15.21 -17.71 -10.54
C GLU A 225 15.97 -18.61 -11.52
N THR A 226 15.32 -18.96 -12.60
CA THR A 226 15.90 -19.85 -13.64
C THR A 226 16.60 -19.10 -14.75
N ASN A 227 16.20 -17.85 -15.03
CA ASN A 227 16.84 -17.03 -16.04
C ASN A 227 18.14 -16.41 -15.49
N ALA A 228 19.27 -16.74 -16.11
CA ALA A 228 20.58 -16.31 -15.64
C ALA A 228 20.76 -14.78 -15.59
N ALA A 229 20.25 -14.06 -16.59
CA ALA A 229 20.34 -12.59 -16.62
C ALA A 229 19.50 -11.94 -15.52
N THR A 230 18.27 -12.45 -15.28
CA THR A 230 17.41 -12.00 -14.19
C THR A 230 18.03 -12.32 -12.83
N ARG A 231 18.62 -13.51 -12.67
CA ARG A 231 19.32 -13.89 -11.44
C ARG A 231 20.48 -12.95 -11.14
N ALA A 232 21.37 -12.69 -12.11
CA ALA A 232 22.47 -11.77 -11.94
C ALA A 232 22.01 -10.33 -11.60
N ASN A 233 20.88 -9.89 -12.18
CA ASN A 233 20.30 -8.60 -11.82
C ASN A 233 19.77 -8.60 -10.36
N LEU A 234 19.13 -9.67 -9.89
CA LEU A 234 18.66 -9.77 -8.51
C LEU A 234 19.82 -9.83 -7.52
N GLU A 235 20.94 -10.50 -7.85
CA GLU A 235 22.15 -10.53 -7.03
C GLU A 235 22.70 -9.09 -6.86
N ARG A 236 22.83 -8.33 -7.95
CA ARG A 236 23.22 -6.92 -7.89
C ARG A 236 22.24 -6.06 -7.08
N VAL A 237 20.93 -6.24 -7.28
CA VAL A 237 19.91 -5.54 -6.48
C VAL A 237 20.09 -5.82 -4.99
N ARG A 238 20.42 -7.06 -4.61
CA ARG A 238 20.68 -7.42 -3.22
C ARG A 238 21.91 -6.69 -2.67
N GLU A 239 23.02 -6.67 -3.41
CA GLU A 239 24.25 -5.96 -3.02
C GLU A 239 23.98 -4.45 -2.83
N ASP A 240 23.30 -3.82 -3.78
CA ASP A 240 22.93 -2.40 -3.71
C ASP A 240 22.02 -2.10 -2.53
N ARG A 241 21.10 -3.01 -2.19
CA ARG A 241 20.22 -2.88 -1.01
C ARG A 241 21.00 -2.95 0.29
N LEU A 242 21.93 -3.90 0.44
CA LEU A 242 22.81 -4.01 1.61
C LEU A 242 23.69 -2.77 1.76
N LYS A 243 24.21 -2.24 0.65
CA LYS A 243 24.93 -0.99 0.63
C LYS A 243 24.08 0.20 1.09
N LEU A 244 22.82 0.30 0.63
CA LEU A 244 21.88 1.30 1.13
C LEU A 244 21.71 1.18 2.64
N PHE A 245 21.57 -0.04 3.18
CA PHE A 245 21.38 -0.25 4.63
C PHE A 245 22.60 0.25 5.43
N ASP A 246 23.82 -0.04 4.95
CA ASP A 246 25.05 0.44 5.57
C ASP A 246 25.17 1.97 5.52
N GLU A 247 24.84 2.58 4.40
CA GLU A 247 24.88 4.03 4.23
C GLU A 247 23.80 4.72 5.08
N TYR A 248 22.59 4.13 5.15
CA TYR A 248 21.50 4.65 5.97
C TYR A 248 21.80 4.57 7.48
N ASP A 249 22.47 3.52 7.94
CA ASP A 249 22.91 3.43 9.34
C ASP A 249 23.88 4.53 9.71
N ARG A 250 24.82 4.83 8.80
CA ARG A 250 25.87 5.83 9.01
C ARG A 250 25.39 7.28 8.83
N LEU A 251 24.54 7.55 7.84
CA LEU A 251 24.19 8.89 7.36
C LEU A 251 22.72 9.27 7.57
N GLY A 252 21.87 8.29 7.81
CA GLY A 252 20.45 8.49 8.03
C GLY A 252 20.13 8.91 9.46
N PRO A 253 18.89 9.34 9.70
CA PRO A 253 18.49 9.83 11.02
C PRO A 253 18.43 8.70 12.07
N PRO A 254 18.91 8.95 13.31
CA PRO A 254 19.02 7.89 14.32
C PRO A 254 17.69 7.41 14.89
N THR A 255 16.63 8.20 14.81
CA THR A 255 15.32 7.92 15.42
C THR A 255 14.17 8.05 14.40
N LEU A 256 14.38 7.60 13.16
CA LEU A 256 13.32 7.43 12.17
C LEU A 256 13.11 5.95 11.91
N TYR A 257 11.97 5.43 12.41
CA TYR A 257 11.63 4.01 12.35
C TYR A 257 10.78 3.69 11.14
N GLY A 258 11.12 2.61 10.43
CA GLY A 258 10.50 2.22 9.18
C GLY A 258 9.35 1.22 9.34
N PHE A 259 8.32 1.41 8.52
CA PHE A 259 7.33 0.39 8.17
C PHE A 259 7.35 0.20 6.66
N THR A 260 7.05 -1.01 6.19
CA THR A 260 7.08 -1.32 4.75
C THR A 260 6.14 -2.46 4.37
N GLN A 261 6.25 -2.93 3.14
CA GLN A 261 5.66 -4.19 2.68
C GLN A 261 6.72 -5.07 2.00
N MET A 262 6.65 -6.36 2.26
CA MET A 262 7.61 -7.33 1.75
C MET A 262 7.01 -8.74 1.65
N THR A 263 7.76 -9.68 1.07
CA THR A 263 7.35 -11.07 0.98
C THR A 263 7.75 -11.87 2.22
N ALA A 264 7.02 -12.95 2.52
CA ALA A 264 7.35 -13.85 3.63
C ALA A 264 8.69 -14.59 3.43
N GLU A 265 9.20 -14.67 2.20
CA GLU A 265 10.49 -15.34 1.89
C GLU A 265 11.68 -14.73 2.64
N CYS A 266 11.58 -13.49 3.12
CA CYS A 266 12.64 -12.88 3.93
C CYS A 266 12.91 -13.64 5.23
N ASN A 267 11.98 -14.49 5.70
CA ASN A 267 12.19 -15.32 6.89
C ASN A 267 13.40 -16.27 6.78
N SER A 268 13.82 -16.61 5.57
CA SER A 268 14.98 -17.48 5.31
C SER A 268 16.32 -16.74 5.23
N ASP A 269 16.34 -15.43 5.48
CA ASP A 269 17.48 -14.54 5.24
C ASP A 269 17.78 -13.71 6.50
N ASP A 270 18.40 -14.37 7.48
CA ASP A 270 18.67 -13.78 8.80
C ASP A 270 19.54 -12.53 8.70
N GLU A 271 20.58 -12.54 7.85
CA GLU A 271 21.46 -11.39 7.62
C GLU A 271 20.65 -10.17 7.14
N TYR A 272 19.74 -10.41 6.21
CA TYR A 272 18.93 -9.35 5.64
C TYR A 272 17.93 -8.79 6.66
N MET A 273 17.28 -9.67 7.45
CA MET A 273 16.36 -9.24 8.53
C MET A 273 17.10 -8.46 9.62
N ASP A 274 18.27 -8.91 10.04
CA ASP A 274 19.09 -8.21 11.03
C ASP A 274 19.52 -6.83 10.53
N ALA A 275 19.94 -6.73 9.28
CA ALA A 275 20.31 -5.46 8.65
C ALA A 275 19.10 -4.51 8.51
N MET A 276 17.93 -5.02 8.13
CA MET A 276 16.70 -4.22 8.09
C MET A 276 16.34 -3.66 9.47
N TYR A 277 16.40 -4.47 10.52
CA TYR A 277 16.09 -4.02 11.87
C TYR A 277 17.13 -3.02 12.41
N SER A 278 18.41 -3.37 12.34
CA SER A 278 19.49 -2.61 12.97
C SER A 278 19.87 -1.36 12.19
N LYS A 279 20.05 -1.48 10.86
CA LYS A 279 20.58 -0.41 10.01
C LYS A 279 19.47 0.47 9.42
N MET A 280 18.42 -0.13 8.84
CA MET A 280 17.26 0.62 8.31
C MET A 280 16.24 0.99 9.37
N ARG A 281 16.42 0.52 10.61
CA ARG A 281 15.50 0.76 11.74
C ARG A 281 14.07 0.34 11.44
N LEU A 282 13.90 -0.72 10.62
CA LEU A 282 12.59 -1.26 10.30
C LEU A 282 11.95 -1.86 11.56
N ARG A 283 10.68 -1.52 11.82
CA ARG A 283 9.92 -1.97 13.00
C ARG A 283 8.64 -2.70 12.64
N GLY A 284 8.25 -2.68 11.40
CA GLY A 284 7.08 -3.42 10.95
C GLY A 284 7.01 -3.58 9.44
N ALA A 285 6.33 -4.63 9.03
CA ALA A 285 6.10 -4.92 7.62
C ALA A 285 4.73 -5.56 7.39
N LEU A 286 4.07 -5.15 6.32
CA LEU A 286 2.95 -5.87 5.76
C LEU A 286 3.50 -7.08 4.99
N ILE A 287 2.98 -8.25 5.32
CA ILE A 287 3.31 -9.53 4.66
C ILE A 287 2.06 -10.06 3.97
N GLY A 288 2.14 -10.24 2.66
CA GLY A 288 1.10 -10.91 1.89
C GLY A 288 1.08 -12.41 2.18
N VAL A 289 0.23 -12.84 3.10
CA VAL A 289 -0.04 -14.27 3.37
C VAL A 289 -0.93 -14.83 2.27
N GLU A 290 -1.93 -14.07 1.89
CA GLU A 290 -3.02 -14.30 0.93
C GLU A 290 -3.90 -15.49 1.31
N SER A 291 -3.33 -16.70 1.36
CA SER A 291 -4.01 -17.92 1.81
C SER A 291 -3.07 -18.77 2.66
N PHE A 292 -3.66 -19.54 3.58
CA PHE A 292 -2.95 -20.56 4.37
C PHE A 292 -3.07 -21.97 3.75
N THR A 293 -3.69 -22.09 2.56
CA THR A 293 -3.82 -23.34 1.80
C THR A 293 -3.03 -23.28 0.50
N GLU A 294 -2.51 -24.43 0.05
CA GLU A 294 -1.80 -24.52 -1.24
C GLU A 294 -2.70 -24.17 -2.42
N GLU A 295 -3.97 -24.57 -2.35
CA GLU A 295 -4.93 -24.32 -3.42
C GLU A 295 -5.26 -22.83 -3.54
N GLY A 296 -5.48 -22.15 -2.43
CA GLY A 296 -5.67 -20.71 -2.41
C GLY A 296 -4.45 -19.95 -2.97
N LEU A 297 -3.24 -20.37 -2.65
CA LEU A 297 -2.03 -19.78 -3.24
C LEU A 297 -1.89 -20.07 -4.74
N ARG A 298 -2.37 -21.23 -5.22
CA ARG A 298 -2.46 -21.53 -6.67
C ARG A 298 -3.44 -20.60 -7.38
N ASN A 299 -4.59 -20.30 -6.77
CA ASN A 299 -5.59 -19.37 -7.34
C ASN A 299 -4.98 -18.00 -7.66
N VAL A 300 -4.01 -17.55 -6.87
CA VAL A 300 -3.40 -16.22 -7.00
C VAL A 300 -1.95 -16.23 -7.53
N ASN A 301 -1.51 -17.37 -8.09
CA ASN A 301 -0.17 -17.55 -8.63
C ASN A 301 0.97 -17.20 -7.64
N LYS A 302 0.81 -17.61 -6.36
CA LYS A 302 1.78 -17.32 -5.28
C LYS A 302 2.25 -18.61 -4.59
N THR A 303 2.44 -19.68 -5.35
CA THR A 303 2.77 -21.04 -4.87
C THR A 303 4.10 -21.16 -4.12
N TRP A 304 4.95 -20.16 -4.22
CA TRP A 304 6.23 -20.08 -3.51
C TRP A 304 6.08 -19.58 -2.05
N ASN A 305 4.91 -19.07 -1.68
CA ASN A 305 4.65 -18.59 -0.33
C ASN A 305 4.53 -19.77 0.65
N PRO A 306 5.01 -19.68 1.89
CA PRO A 306 4.79 -20.70 2.91
C PRO A 306 3.30 -20.97 3.16
N VAL A 307 2.95 -22.19 3.56
CA VAL A 307 1.56 -22.64 3.77
C VAL A 307 1.37 -23.12 5.21
N GLY A 308 0.20 -22.90 5.78
CA GLY A 308 -0.21 -23.44 7.08
C GLY A 308 0.79 -23.12 8.19
N GLN A 309 1.26 -24.14 8.88
CA GLN A 309 2.22 -24.05 9.97
C GLN A 309 3.52 -23.32 9.56
N LYS A 310 4.07 -23.61 8.37
CA LYS A 310 5.28 -22.93 7.86
C LYS A 310 5.10 -21.41 7.71
N MET A 311 3.90 -20.95 7.39
CA MET A 311 3.62 -19.51 7.34
C MET A 311 3.57 -18.91 8.74
N ALA A 312 2.98 -19.61 9.72
CA ALA A 312 2.98 -19.16 11.10
C ALA A 312 4.42 -19.05 11.65
N GLU A 313 5.26 -20.07 11.40
CA GLU A 313 6.69 -20.06 11.74
C GLU A 313 7.45 -18.91 11.06
N ALA A 314 7.18 -18.65 9.78
CA ALA A 314 7.78 -17.54 9.07
C ALA A 314 7.41 -16.18 9.69
N ILE A 315 6.14 -15.97 10.07
CA ILE A 315 5.67 -14.77 10.75
C ILE A 315 6.37 -14.61 12.10
N GLN A 316 6.43 -15.66 12.89
CA GLN A 316 7.07 -15.65 14.21
C GLN A 316 8.57 -15.37 14.08
N LYS A 317 9.24 -15.99 13.11
CA LYS A 317 10.66 -15.75 12.84
C LYS A 317 10.94 -14.31 12.44
N ILE A 318 10.16 -13.72 11.53
CA ILE A 318 10.30 -12.30 11.19
C ILE A 318 10.13 -11.42 12.43
N GLN A 319 9.14 -11.70 13.27
CA GLN A 319 8.89 -10.94 14.49
C GLN A 319 10.00 -11.13 15.54
N SER A 320 10.64 -12.29 15.58
CA SER A 320 11.78 -12.53 16.49
C SER A 320 13.02 -11.69 16.14
N HIS A 321 13.14 -11.23 14.87
CA HIS A 321 14.15 -10.24 14.48
C HIS A 321 13.74 -8.78 14.80
N GLY A 322 12.63 -8.55 15.50
CA GLY A 322 12.20 -7.22 15.92
C GLY A 322 11.26 -6.50 14.95
N ILE A 323 10.80 -7.17 13.89
CA ILE A 323 9.94 -6.60 12.84
C ILE A 323 8.50 -7.10 13.06
N MET A 324 7.60 -6.23 13.53
CA MET A 324 6.18 -6.55 13.69
C MET A 324 5.54 -6.87 12.34
N VAL A 325 4.75 -7.94 12.28
CA VAL A 325 4.06 -8.33 11.05
C VAL A 325 2.61 -7.84 11.05
N LEU A 326 2.19 -7.20 9.96
CA LEU A 326 0.81 -7.03 9.56
C LEU A 326 0.51 -8.11 8.51
N ALA A 327 -0.17 -9.18 8.89
CA ALA A 327 -0.55 -10.25 7.98
C ALA A 327 -1.74 -9.85 7.12
N SER A 328 -1.62 -9.93 5.78
CA SER A 328 -2.72 -9.73 4.83
C SER A 328 -3.22 -11.08 4.36
N ILE A 329 -4.49 -11.42 4.65
CA ILE A 329 -5.10 -12.71 4.34
C ILE A 329 -6.36 -12.45 3.52
N ILE A 330 -6.39 -12.90 2.28
CA ILE A 330 -7.51 -12.70 1.35
C ILE A 330 -8.59 -13.75 1.62
N GLY A 331 -9.83 -13.31 1.81
CA GLY A 331 -11.00 -14.20 1.87
C GLY A 331 -11.80 -14.15 0.57
N GLY A 332 -12.39 -15.29 0.18
CA GLY A 332 -13.23 -15.40 -1.01
C GLY A 332 -12.45 -15.74 -2.28
N LEU A 333 -11.29 -16.38 -2.15
CA LEU A 333 -10.60 -17.03 -3.27
C LEU A 333 -11.42 -18.20 -3.79
N GLU A 334 -11.24 -18.58 -5.05
CA GLU A 334 -12.03 -19.60 -5.74
C GLU A 334 -12.14 -20.93 -4.99
N SER A 335 -11.08 -21.33 -4.30
CA SER A 335 -11.02 -22.56 -3.50
C SER A 335 -11.58 -22.42 -2.09
N ASP A 336 -11.97 -21.23 -1.66
CA ASP A 336 -12.46 -21.01 -0.30
C ASP A 336 -13.84 -21.66 -0.07
N THR A 337 -14.05 -22.05 1.18
CA THR A 337 -15.32 -22.50 1.74
C THR A 337 -15.64 -21.69 2.99
N LEU A 338 -16.87 -21.76 3.51
CA LEU A 338 -17.18 -21.15 4.81
C LEU A 338 -16.29 -21.69 5.93
N SER A 339 -15.84 -22.94 5.82
CA SER A 339 -14.92 -23.54 6.80
C SER A 339 -13.52 -22.91 6.70
N THR A 340 -12.97 -22.71 5.49
CA THR A 340 -11.67 -22.06 5.31
C THR A 340 -11.68 -20.63 5.81
N LEU A 341 -12.75 -19.87 5.59
CA LEU A 341 -12.89 -18.50 6.11
C LEU A 341 -12.90 -18.44 7.65
N LYS A 342 -13.54 -19.41 8.30
CA LYS A 342 -13.50 -19.53 9.77
C LYS A 342 -12.10 -19.89 10.28
N THR A 343 -11.41 -20.80 9.57
CA THR A 343 -10.04 -21.18 9.89
C THR A 343 -9.06 -20.03 9.68
N MET A 344 -9.28 -19.15 8.70
CA MET A 344 -8.48 -17.93 8.47
C MET A 344 -8.39 -17.06 9.74
N ARG A 345 -9.50 -16.88 10.44
CA ARG A 345 -9.56 -16.15 11.71
C ARG A 345 -8.74 -16.83 12.81
N GLN A 346 -8.82 -18.15 12.90
CA GLN A 346 -8.03 -18.93 13.87
C GLN A 346 -6.54 -18.86 13.53
N PHE A 347 -6.17 -19.04 12.26
CA PHE A 347 -4.79 -18.93 11.79
C PHE A 347 -4.16 -17.59 12.15
N ALA A 348 -4.85 -16.47 11.93
CA ALA A 348 -4.33 -15.14 12.27
C ALA A 348 -3.99 -15.00 13.77
N ASN A 349 -4.81 -15.58 14.66
CA ASN A 349 -4.52 -15.55 16.09
C ASN A 349 -3.38 -16.50 16.48
N ILE A 350 -3.34 -17.72 15.94
CA ILE A 350 -2.32 -18.75 16.25
C ILE A 350 -0.94 -18.33 15.71
N SER A 351 -0.88 -17.69 14.54
CA SER A 351 0.39 -17.21 13.95
C SER A 351 1.13 -16.20 14.82
N GLY A 352 0.46 -15.61 15.82
CA GLY A 352 1.03 -14.60 16.70
C GLY A 352 1.36 -13.28 16.00
N THR A 353 0.81 -13.05 14.80
CA THR A 353 1.03 -11.79 14.06
C THR A 353 0.61 -10.57 14.89
N ALA A 354 1.38 -9.48 14.81
CA ALA A 354 1.07 -8.26 15.55
C ALA A 354 -0.23 -7.61 15.10
N PHE A 355 -0.44 -7.54 13.79
CA PHE A 355 -1.63 -7.00 13.13
C PHE A 355 -2.09 -7.95 12.03
N ALA A 356 -3.36 -7.89 11.68
CA ALA A 356 -3.91 -8.62 10.54
C ALA A 356 -4.93 -7.77 9.79
N GLN A 357 -5.07 -8.03 8.50
CA GLN A 357 -6.15 -7.52 7.67
C GLN A 357 -6.77 -8.66 6.88
N PHE A 358 -8.08 -8.56 6.63
CA PHE A 358 -8.89 -9.58 6.00
C PHE A 358 -9.63 -8.99 4.79
N PRO A 359 -8.91 -8.58 3.72
CA PRO A 359 -9.54 -8.10 2.51
C PRO A 359 -10.33 -9.22 1.83
N LEU A 360 -11.45 -8.87 1.22
CA LEU A 360 -12.14 -9.77 0.31
C LEU A 360 -11.49 -9.71 -1.07
N TYR A 361 -11.45 -10.85 -1.75
CA TYR A 361 -10.89 -10.94 -3.08
C TYR A 361 -11.56 -9.95 -4.02
N SER A 362 -10.76 -9.10 -4.60
CA SER A 362 -11.18 -8.06 -5.53
C SER A 362 -10.29 -8.05 -6.76
N VAL A 363 -10.89 -7.95 -7.92
CA VAL A 363 -10.21 -8.08 -9.21
C VAL A 363 -9.95 -6.68 -9.77
N TYR A 364 -8.76 -6.16 -9.51
CA TYR A 364 -8.40 -4.80 -9.92
C TYR A 364 -8.10 -4.71 -11.43
N PRO A 365 -8.50 -3.61 -12.10
CA PRO A 365 -8.20 -3.39 -13.51
C PRO A 365 -6.70 -3.46 -13.80
N GLY A 366 -6.35 -3.97 -14.99
CA GLY A 366 -4.97 -4.18 -15.41
C GLY A 366 -4.32 -5.46 -14.90
N THR A 367 -4.89 -6.14 -13.89
CA THR A 367 -4.36 -7.42 -13.41
C THR A 367 -4.67 -8.57 -14.36
N LYS A 368 -3.90 -9.66 -14.24
CA LYS A 368 -4.17 -10.88 -15.03
C LYS A 368 -5.56 -11.42 -14.74
N ASP A 369 -5.94 -11.49 -13.46
CA ASP A 369 -7.25 -12.00 -13.05
C ASP A 369 -8.38 -11.14 -13.63
N TYR A 370 -8.22 -9.80 -13.65
CA TYR A 370 -9.20 -8.91 -14.27
C TYR A 370 -9.39 -9.21 -15.75
N HIS A 371 -8.30 -9.30 -16.51
CA HIS A 371 -8.40 -9.56 -17.97
C HIS A 371 -9.04 -10.92 -18.28
N GLU A 372 -8.75 -11.93 -17.47
CA GLU A 372 -9.33 -13.27 -17.64
C GLU A 372 -10.82 -13.26 -17.26
N MET A 373 -11.18 -12.70 -16.11
CA MET A 373 -12.59 -12.65 -15.66
C MET A 373 -13.48 -11.73 -16.49
N ILE A 374 -12.94 -10.63 -17.02
CA ILE A 374 -13.69 -9.79 -17.99
C ILE A 374 -13.98 -10.57 -19.27
N ARG A 375 -13.03 -11.36 -19.75
CA ARG A 375 -13.27 -12.24 -20.91
C ARG A 375 -14.34 -13.28 -20.58
N ASP A 376 -14.30 -13.91 -19.42
CA ASP A 376 -15.31 -14.87 -18.97
C ASP A 376 -16.69 -14.18 -18.88
N TRP A 377 -16.75 -13.00 -18.29
CA TRP A 377 -17.99 -12.23 -18.16
C TRP A 377 -18.59 -11.82 -19.52
N LYS A 378 -17.76 -11.40 -20.51
CA LYS A 378 -18.20 -11.04 -21.85
C LYS A 378 -18.71 -12.22 -22.68
N ASN A 379 -18.21 -13.41 -22.41
CA ASN A 379 -18.56 -14.62 -23.16
C ASN A 379 -19.57 -15.53 -22.44
N ARG A 380 -20.01 -15.18 -21.23
CA ARG A 380 -20.86 -16.02 -20.36
C ARG A 380 -22.15 -16.52 -21.00
N ASP A 381 -22.70 -15.77 -21.96
CA ASP A 381 -23.98 -16.09 -22.62
C ASP A 381 -23.78 -16.89 -23.92
N GLN A 382 -22.54 -17.18 -24.31
CA GLN A 382 -22.24 -17.98 -25.52
C GLN A 382 -22.46 -19.46 -25.25
N ALA A 383 -23.11 -20.14 -26.18
CA ALA A 383 -23.32 -21.58 -26.10
C ALA A 383 -21.97 -22.32 -26.01
N ASN A 384 -21.84 -23.22 -25.05
CA ASN A 384 -20.65 -24.05 -24.79
C ASN A 384 -19.41 -23.28 -24.27
N TYR A 385 -19.53 -22.01 -23.88
CA TYR A 385 -18.44 -21.32 -23.22
C TYR A 385 -18.20 -21.88 -21.83
N VAL A 386 -16.95 -22.25 -21.53
CA VAL A 386 -16.53 -22.69 -20.20
C VAL A 386 -15.65 -21.59 -19.62
N PRO A 387 -16.08 -20.92 -18.55
CA PRO A 387 -15.27 -19.89 -17.90
C PRO A 387 -14.00 -20.51 -17.31
N LYS A 388 -12.92 -19.75 -17.34
CA LYS A 388 -11.64 -20.14 -16.74
C LYS A 388 -11.69 -20.10 -15.21
N HIS A 389 -12.43 -19.12 -14.68
CA HIS A 389 -12.58 -18.91 -13.24
C HIS A 389 -14.00 -19.24 -12.80
N ALA A 390 -14.13 -19.98 -11.70
CA ALA A 390 -15.44 -20.22 -11.08
C ALA A 390 -15.94 -18.97 -10.33
N VAL A 391 -15.03 -18.15 -9.78
CA VAL A 391 -15.33 -16.80 -9.28
C VAL A 391 -15.58 -15.88 -10.46
N GLN A 392 -16.65 -15.11 -10.41
CA GLN A 392 -17.06 -14.21 -11.50
C GLN A 392 -17.14 -12.77 -11.04
N ILE A 393 -16.69 -11.84 -11.88
CA ILE A 393 -16.90 -10.41 -11.65
C ILE A 393 -18.40 -10.09 -11.74
N VAL A 394 -18.90 -9.25 -10.83
CA VAL A 394 -20.32 -8.90 -10.79
C VAL A 394 -20.75 -8.06 -12.00
N ARG A 395 -19.86 -7.21 -12.51
CA ARG A 395 -20.05 -6.38 -13.72
C ARG A 395 -18.74 -5.76 -14.19
N GLU A 396 -18.69 -5.36 -15.44
CA GLU A 396 -17.62 -4.53 -15.99
C GLU A 396 -17.62 -3.16 -15.28
N LYS A 397 -16.43 -2.60 -14.96
CA LYS A 397 -16.27 -1.31 -14.26
C LYS A 397 -17.02 -1.26 -12.91
N TYR A 398 -17.06 -2.37 -12.16
CA TYR A 398 -17.76 -2.48 -10.87
C TYR A 398 -17.35 -1.38 -9.88
N TRP A 399 -16.12 -0.87 -9.95
CA TRP A 399 -15.57 0.19 -9.07
C TRP A 399 -16.28 1.54 -9.19
N LEU A 400 -16.99 1.80 -10.29
CA LEU A 400 -17.74 3.05 -10.47
C LEU A 400 -18.97 3.14 -9.58
N ASP A 401 -19.54 2.00 -9.23
CA ASP A 401 -20.74 1.91 -8.37
C ASP A 401 -20.43 1.28 -7.01
N TYR A 402 -19.27 0.64 -6.90
CA TYR A 402 -18.83 -0.06 -5.71
C TYR A 402 -18.54 0.92 -4.58
N ASP A 403 -19.18 0.74 -3.46
CA ASP A 403 -18.98 1.58 -2.30
C ASP A 403 -18.13 0.89 -1.20
N HIS A 404 -17.35 -0.14 -1.58
CA HIS A 404 -16.43 -0.93 -0.76
C HIS A 404 -17.08 -1.72 0.40
N THR A 405 -18.39 -1.75 0.51
CA THR A 405 -19.15 -2.66 1.39
C THR A 405 -19.77 -3.83 0.62
N ASP A 406 -19.66 -3.79 -0.71
CA ASP A 406 -20.14 -4.86 -1.56
C ASP A 406 -18.99 -5.79 -1.92
N VAL A 407 -19.30 -6.99 -2.34
CA VAL A 407 -18.32 -7.94 -2.88
C VAL A 407 -18.13 -7.67 -4.37
N ALA A 408 -16.88 -7.44 -4.79
CA ALA A 408 -16.55 -7.14 -6.20
C ALA A 408 -16.76 -8.34 -7.13
N VAL A 409 -16.80 -9.54 -6.56
CA VAL A 409 -16.89 -10.81 -7.27
C VAL A 409 -17.97 -11.70 -6.69
N LYS A 410 -18.59 -12.53 -7.54
CA LYS A 410 -19.53 -13.58 -7.12
C LYS A 410 -18.76 -14.88 -6.94
N HIS A 411 -18.76 -15.40 -5.72
CA HIS A 411 -18.15 -16.69 -5.40
C HIS A 411 -19.07 -17.84 -5.83
N PRO A 412 -18.55 -18.99 -6.31
CA PRO A 412 -19.36 -20.09 -6.82
C PRO A 412 -20.22 -20.79 -5.76
N SER A 413 -19.74 -20.82 -4.50
CA SER A 413 -20.37 -21.60 -3.42
C SER A 413 -20.67 -20.81 -2.14
N ILE A 414 -20.22 -19.55 -2.03
CA ILE A 414 -20.42 -18.73 -0.82
C ILE A 414 -21.21 -17.47 -1.22
N ALA A 415 -22.30 -17.23 -0.51
CA ALA A 415 -23.08 -16.01 -0.72
C ALA A 415 -22.30 -14.76 -0.32
N SER A 416 -22.53 -13.64 -1.02
CA SER A 416 -21.82 -12.37 -0.75
C SER A 416 -22.00 -11.89 0.69
N ASP A 417 -23.19 -12.04 1.25
CA ASP A 417 -23.48 -11.68 2.65
C ASP A 417 -22.67 -12.51 3.64
N ASP A 418 -22.48 -13.81 3.35
CA ASP A 418 -21.66 -14.70 4.19
C ASP A 418 -20.17 -14.32 4.10
N LEU A 419 -19.66 -13.99 2.90
CA LEU A 419 -18.30 -13.48 2.73
C LEU A 419 -18.06 -12.21 3.56
N MET A 420 -18.97 -11.25 3.46
CA MET A 420 -18.91 -10.01 4.22
C MET A 420 -18.97 -10.24 5.72
N LYS A 421 -19.86 -11.12 6.15
CA LYS A 421 -20.02 -11.48 7.56
C LYS A 421 -18.76 -12.11 8.13
N GLU A 422 -18.19 -13.11 7.45
CA GLU A 422 -16.97 -13.80 7.92
C GLU A 422 -15.75 -12.85 7.94
N ALA A 423 -15.62 -11.94 6.96
CA ALA A 423 -14.60 -10.91 6.98
C ALA A 423 -14.74 -9.98 8.20
N GLN A 424 -15.95 -9.50 8.48
CA GLN A 424 -16.26 -8.65 9.64
C GLN A 424 -16.05 -9.38 10.97
N GLU A 425 -16.43 -10.65 11.04
CA GLU A 425 -16.19 -11.48 12.23
C GLU A 425 -14.70 -11.73 12.46
N SER A 426 -13.92 -12.00 11.39
CA SER A 426 -12.48 -12.17 11.48
C SER A 426 -11.80 -10.91 12.02
N TRP A 427 -12.20 -9.76 11.49
CA TRP A 427 -11.74 -8.46 11.95
C TRP A 427 -12.11 -8.19 13.42
N SER A 428 -13.37 -8.37 13.78
CA SER A 428 -13.88 -8.09 15.12
C SER A 428 -13.28 -9.03 16.17
N ASN A 429 -13.08 -10.30 15.84
CA ASN A 429 -12.45 -11.28 16.71
C ASN A 429 -10.98 -10.94 16.95
N PHE A 430 -10.19 -10.77 15.86
CA PHE A 430 -8.75 -10.50 15.96
C PHE A 430 -8.44 -9.24 16.78
N TYR A 431 -9.25 -8.19 16.64
CA TYR A 431 -9.11 -6.92 17.37
C TYR A 431 -9.99 -6.83 18.63
N SER A 432 -10.52 -7.96 19.11
CA SER A 432 -11.18 -7.99 20.43
C SER A 432 -10.18 -7.74 21.55
N ILE A 433 -10.64 -7.16 22.65
CA ILE A 433 -9.79 -6.90 23.83
C ILE A 433 -9.13 -8.20 24.33
N LYS A 434 -9.88 -9.31 24.31
CA LYS A 434 -9.39 -10.64 24.70
C LYS A 434 -8.16 -11.05 23.89
N GLU A 435 -8.26 -11.00 22.56
CA GLU A 435 -7.20 -11.43 21.66
C GLU A 435 -6.00 -10.46 21.66
N ILE A 436 -6.24 -9.15 21.79
CA ILE A 436 -5.17 -8.16 21.96
C ILE A 436 -4.38 -8.46 23.25
N LEU A 437 -5.08 -8.71 24.36
CA LEU A 437 -4.41 -9.04 25.63
C LEU A 437 -3.70 -10.39 25.57
N ALA A 438 -4.24 -11.39 24.88
CA ALA A 438 -3.57 -12.67 24.68
C ALA A 438 -2.22 -12.47 23.96
N ARG A 439 -2.19 -11.75 22.84
CA ARG A 439 -0.94 -11.45 22.12
C ARG A 439 0.08 -10.66 22.95
N THR A 440 -0.34 -9.81 23.89
CA THR A 440 0.60 -9.10 24.77
C THR A 440 1.12 -9.95 25.95
N ARG A 441 0.56 -11.14 26.17
CA ARG A 441 0.98 -12.09 27.22
C ARG A 441 1.88 -13.21 26.69
N SER A 442 1.73 -13.54 25.41
CA SER A 442 2.46 -14.63 24.76
C SER A 442 3.05 -14.18 23.41
N GLY A 443 4.03 -14.93 22.90
CA GLY A 443 4.70 -14.64 21.64
C GLY A 443 5.53 -13.35 21.64
N PRO A 444 5.90 -12.83 20.47
CA PRO A 444 6.82 -11.69 20.34
C PRO A 444 6.34 -10.41 21.04
N MET A 445 5.02 -10.16 21.09
CA MET A 445 4.46 -8.97 21.75
C MET A 445 4.60 -9.03 23.28
N SER A 446 4.88 -10.18 23.87
CA SER A 446 5.09 -10.32 25.33
C SER A 446 6.35 -9.59 25.79
N SER A 447 7.36 -9.44 24.94
CA SER A 447 8.61 -8.74 25.20
C SER A 447 8.47 -7.21 25.30
N LEU A 448 7.35 -6.64 24.89
CA LEU A 448 7.10 -5.20 24.97
C LEU A 448 7.06 -4.71 26.42
N PRO A 449 7.69 -3.57 26.75
CA PRO A 449 7.48 -2.90 28.05
C PRO A 449 6.01 -2.49 28.21
N LEU A 450 5.56 -2.33 29.46
CA LEU A 450 4.14 -2.05 29.77
C LEU A 450 3.59 -0.85 28.98
N ALA A 451 4.35 0.24 28.88
CA ALA A 451 3.95 1.42 28.11
C ALA A 451 3.72 1.09 26.61
N ALA A 452 4.61 0.27 26.02
CA ALA A 452 4.49 -0.16 24.64
C ALA A 452 3.34 -1.16 24.45
N LYS A 453 3.05 -2.03 25.42
CA LYS A 453 1.85 -2.90 25.39
C LYS A 453 0.56 -2.08 25.38
N ILE A 454 0.49 -1.02 26.19
CA ILE A 454 -0.66 -0.11 26.21
C ILE A 454 -0.80 0.61 24.86
N PHE A 455 0.33 1.13 24.34
CA PHE A 455 0.34 1.79 23.04
C PHE A 455 -0.10 0.84 21.91
N TYR A 456 0.43 -0.38 21.89
CA TYR A 456 0.04 -1.43 20.95
C TYR A 456 -1.47 -1.74 21.04
N ALA A 457 -2.02 -1.89 22.24
CA ALA A 457 -3.45 -2.14 22.42
C ALA A 457 -4.31 -0.98 21.88
N VAL A 458 -3.91 0.27 22.12
CA VAL A 458 -4.56 1.46 21.57
C VAL A 458 -4.43 1.48 20.05
N ALA A 459 -3.24 1.21 19.50
CA ALA A 459 -2.99 1.15 18.06
C ALA A 459 -3.88 0.09 17.38
N CYS A 460 -4.01 -1.11 17.97
CA CYS A 460 -4.93 -2.16 17.50
C CYS A 460 -6.38 -1.66 17.43
N ARG A 461 -6.86 -0.95 18.46
CA ARG A 461 -8.24 -0.43 18.50
C ARG A 461 -8.45 0.71 17.50
N VAL A 462 -7.46 1.58 17.33
CA VAL A 462 -7.49 2.64 16.31
C VAL A 462 -7.49 2.02 14.92
N PHE A 463 -6.59 1.08 14.65
CA PHE A 463 -6.51 0.37 13.37
C PHE A 463 -7.84 -0.33 13.04
N ALA A 464 -8.42 -1.05 13.99
CA ALA A 464 -9.72 -1.70 13.82
C ALA A 464 -10.87 -0.72 13.49
N SER A 465 -10.81 0.52 13.98
CA SER A 465 -11.83 1.53 13.70
C SER A 465 -11.64 2.27 12.38
N LEU A 466 -10.40 2.31 11.88
CA LEU A 466 -10.06 2.98 10.62
C LEU A 466 -10.26 2.07 9.39
N TYR A 467 -10.15 0.75 9.58
CA TYR A 467 -10.18 -0.24 8.50
C TYR A 467 -11.29 -1.30 8.67
N PRO A 468 -12.55 -0.94 8.90
CA PRO A 468 -13.62 -1.94 8.99
C PRO A 468 -13.84 -2.56 7.60
N GLY A 469 -13.28 -3.75 7.36
CA GLY A 469 -13.52 -4.52 6.15
C GLY A 469 -12.46 -4.46 5.05
N GLY A 470 -11.23 -3.97 5.33
CA GLY A 470 -10.10 -4.05 4.38
C GLY A 470 -9.37 -2.74 4.10
N ILE A 471 -8.36 -2.80 3.24
CA ILE A 471 -7.37 -1.74 2.94
C ILE A 471 -7.96 -0.46 2.31
N ALA A 472 -9.20 -0.36 2.03
CA ALA A 472 -9.72 0.89 1.52
C ALA A 472 -9.82 1.90 2.67
N ALA A 473 -8.72 2.60 2.94
CA ALA A 473 -8.69 3.79 3.80
C ALA A 473 -9.71 4.85 3.33
N ASP A 474 -10.11 4.79 2.06
CA ASP A 474 -11.20 5.57 1.48
C ASP A 474 -12.58 5.15 2.00
N ASN A 475 -12.68 4.02 2.69
CA ASN A 475 -13.85 3.56 3.42
C ASN A 475 -14.02 4.18 4.80
N VAL A 476 -13.36 5.26 5.12
CA VAL A 476 -13.83 6.15 6.19
C VAL A 476 -15.17 6.74 5.73
N ARG A 477 -16.11 5.79 5.60
CA ARG A 477 -17.47 6.07 5.21
C ARG A 477 -18.14 6.94 6.23
N LYS A 478 -18.89 7.89 5.71
CA LYS A 478 -20.17 8.45 6.21
C LYS A 478 -20.38 8.45 7.74
N THR A 479 -19.68 7.63 8.48
CA THR A 479 -19.48 7.77 9.90
C THR A 479 -18.54 8.96 10.07
N ARG A 480 -19.13 10.11 10.36
CA ARG A 480 -18.41 11.14 11.10
C ARG A 480 -17.63 10.38 12.16
N LEU A 481 -16.30 10.23 11.96
CA LEU A 481 -15.45 9.65 12.99
C LEU A 481 -15.85 10.35 14.28
N GLY A 482 -16.40 9.61 15.24
CA GLY A 482 -16.84 10.16 16.50
C GLY A 482 -15.70 10.95 17.14
N ILE A 483 -15.97 11.80 18.09
CA ILE A 483 -14.97 12.61 18.79
C ILE A 483 -13.83 11.73 19.33
N ILE A 484 -14.14 10.55 19.83
CA ILE A 484 -13.17 9.60 20.43
C ILE A 484 -12.10 9.12 19.44
N PRO A 485 -12.40 8.57 18.24
CA PRO A 485 -11.37 8.21 17.26
C PRO A 485 -10.50 9.38 16.82
N ARG A 486 -11.07 10.58 16.68
CA ARG A 486 -10.29 11.80 16.33
C ARG A 486 -9.32 12.21 17.43
N LEU A 487 -9.74 12.17 18.69
CA LEU A 487 -8.89 12.47 19.83
C LEU A 487 -7.81 11.40 19.99
N SER A 488 -8.15 10.12 19.80
CA SER A 488 -7.21 9.00 19.84
C SER A 488 -6.14 9.12 18.76
N MET A 489 -6.50 9.51 17.53
CA MET A 489 -5.53 9.74 16.45
C MET A 489 -4.59 10.91 16.78
N ARG A 490 -5.13 12.04 17.25
CA ARG A 490 -4.30 13.19 17.65
C ARG A 490 -3.33 12.81 18.79
N ALA A 491 -3.80 12.01 19.74
CA ALA A 491 -2.95 11.50 20.81
C ALA A 491 -1.87 10.56 20.26
N ALA A 492 -2.25 9.62 19.37
CA ALA A 492 -1.31 8.71 18.72
C ALA A 492 -0.23 9.47 17.93
N MET A 493 -0.62 10.50 17.16
CA MET A 493 0.34 11.34 16.43
C MET A 493 1.33 12.06 17.35
N ARG A 494 0.87 12.59 18.50
CA ARG A 494 1.76 13.23 19.49
C ARG A 494 2.73 12.24 20.13
N VAL A 495 2.25 11.04 20.43
CA VAL A 495 3.07 9.96 21.01
C VAL A 495 4.08 9.44 20.01
N ALA A 496 3.66 9.23 18.76
CA ALA A 496 4.52 8.75 17.68
C ALA A 496 5.66 9.73 17.31
N ARG A 497 5.55 11.01 17.70
CA ARG A 497 6.60 12.02 17.46
C ARG A 497 7.66 12.08 18.58
N ARG A 498 7.53 11.26 19.60
CA ARG A 498 8.55 11.17 20.66
C ARG A 498 9.72 10.29 20.18
N ASP A 499 10.92 10.63 20.60
CA ASP A 499 12.13 9.82 20.38
C ASP A 499 12.07 8.54 21.22
N TYR A 500 11.13 7.66 20.88
CA TYR A 500 10.93 6.38 21.54
C TYR A 500 10.60 5.29 20.53
N ASP A 501 11.33 4.20 20.61
CA ASP A 501 11.10 3.02 19.78
C ASP A 501 10.00 2.14 20.40
N TRP A 502 8.81 2.19 19.81
CA TRP A 502 7.63 1.42 20.22
C TRP A 502 7.63 -0.02 19.69
N GLY A 503 8.63 -0.40 18.88
CA GLY A 503 8.74 -1.73 18.30
C GLY A 503 9.10 -2.82 19.30
N ILE A 504 8.89 -4.06 18.89
CA ILE A 504 9.40 -5.24 19.58
C ILE A 504 10.93 -5.29 19.47
N ARG A 505 11.56 -6.01 20.38
CA ARG A 505 13.01 -6.22 20.39
C ARG A 505 13.33 -7.58 19.80
N PRO A 506 14.48 -7.74 19.11
CA PRO A 506 14.96 -9.05 18.68
C PRO A 506 15.06 -10.00 19.87
N GLN A 507 14.70 -11.25 19.63
CA GLN A 507 14.78 -12.32 20.63
C GLN A 507 16.03 -13.16 20.39
N ARG A 508 16.58 -13.76 21.46
CA ARG A 508 17.70 -14.70 21.34
C ARG A 508 17.25 -15.96 20.59
N ARG A 509 18.15 -16.60 19.86
CA ARG A 509 17.87 -17.76 19.00
C ARG A 509 17.21 -18.92 19.76
N GLU A 510 17.64 -19.18 20.99
CA GLU A 510 17.07 -20.21 21.88
C GLU A 510 15.58 -19.99 22.18
N VAL A 511 15.15 -18.73 22.31
CA VAL A 511 13.75 -18.39 22.54
C VAL A 511 12.90 -18.55 21.28
N ILE A 512 13.52 -18.44 20.10
CA ILE A 512 12.83 -18.62 18.82
C ILE A 512 12.40 -20.07 18.62
N GLU A 513 13.30 -21.02 18.92
CA GLU A 513 13.02 -22.46 18.81
C GLU A 513 11.89 -22.85 19.78
N GLU A 514 11.91 -22.34 21.02
CA GLU A 514 10.86 -22.57 22.01
C GLU A 514 9.50 -22.01 21.58
N ILE A 515 9.46 -20.83 20.94
CA ILE A 515 8.22 -20.22 20.44
C ILE A 515 7.65 -21.04 19.27
N ILE A 516 8.51 -21.55 18.37
CA ILE A 516 8.11 -22.35 17.24
C ILE A 516 7.54 -23.69 17.71
N ASP A 517 8.18 -24.34 18.68
CA ASP A 517 7.73 -25.60 19.27
C ASP A 517 6.40 -25.47 20.03
N MET A 518 6.16 -24.34 20.67
CA MET A 518 4.88 -24.07 21.36
C MET A 518 3.72 -23.80 20.40
N ALA A 519 4.00 -23.46 19.15
CA ALA A 519 2.99 -23.22 18.12
C ALA A 519 2.68 -24.45 17.27
N ALA A 520 3.51 -25.51 17.36
CA ALA A 520 3.31 -26.82 16.74
C ALA A 520 2.34 -27.68 17.58
#